data_41f50d8d1ff4a5c7054e12aa9e4e5f4a
#
_entry.id   41f50d8d1ff4a5c7054e12aa9e4e5f4a
#
_cell.length_a   1.000
_cell.length_b   1.000
_cell.length_c   1.000
_cell.angle_alpha   90.00
_cell.angle_beta   90.00
_cell.angle_gamma   90.00
#
_symmetry.space_group_name_H-M   'P 1'
#
loop_
_entity.id
_entity.type
_entity.pdbx_description
1 polymer ?
#
loop_
_entity_poly.entity_id
_entity_poly.type
_entity_poly.pdbx_seq_one_letter_code
_entity_poly.pdbx_strand_id
1 'polypeptide(L)'
;MRSRSMLSATAILSLGLLPTAPLPAQRLNPVIDLVAAGKPVFGLYAPANRRARPGQPAPPADSMKNMSQLAAEALAYKKLDYVFEGTMEYNFDQTYPPFTEFAKALHEGGALSKGKAPRLTHPLFAKTPEIAPDPAVATARIGKQLNEGVMGIVFVDVLNADELKKGIAAVRFKSKGGTRADDVGAAPARWGMSDKEYREKADLWPLNPKGELYTFTIVESKEGLQHIREIAAVPGVGVLFPGAGTLRGVFTTTDANGQRKFDEAAWEAAIQSVLAACKEFKVPCGYPAGAPDIEKRMKEGFSVFVIGWGEQGFKAVDLGRTASGR
;
A
#
# COMPACT_ATOMS: atom_id res chain seq x y z
N MET A 1 -81.90 27.68 -8.69
CA MET A 1 -81.11 26.53 -8.13
C MET A 1 -80.08 26.10 -9.17
N ARG A 2 -78.79 26.39 -9.00
CA ARG A 2 -77.67 25.98 -9.87
C ARG A 2 -76.78 25.05 -9.08
N SER A 3 -76.74 23.78 -9.45
CA SER A 3 -75.90 22.75 -8.90
C SER A 3 -74.47 22.94 -9.38
N ARG A 4 -73.50 23.01 -8.45
CA ARG A 4 -72.04 23.00 -8.72
C ARG A 4 -71.52 21.60 -8.52
N SER A 5 -71.13 20.94 -9.60
CA SER A 5 -70.38 19.69 -9.54
C SER A 5 -68.93 19.98 -9.16
N MET A 6 -68.44 19.39 -8.05
CA MET A 6 -67.04 19.34 -7.70
C MET A 6 -66.35 18.15 -8.42
N LEU A 7 -65.39 18.45 -9.30
CA LEU A 7 -64.49 17.46 -9.85
C LEU A 7 -63.30 17.28 -8.86
N SER A 8 -63.20 16.09 -8.29
CA SER A 8 -62.00 15.67 -7.53
C SER A 8 -60.93 15.19 -8.48
N ALA A 9 -59.81 15.89 -8.53
CA ALA A 9 -58.61 15.47 -9.28
C ALA A 9 -57.78 14.57 -8.37
N THR A 10 -57.68 13.27 -8.70
CA THR A 10 -56.81 12.31 -8.02
C THR A 10 -55.41 12.42 -8.67
N ALA A 11 -54.45 12.97 -7.94
CA ALA A 11 -53.06 13.00 -8.39
C ALA A 11 -52.43 11.61 -8.16
N ILE A 12 -52.09 10.92 -9.23
CA ILE A 12 -51.32 9.67 -9.18
C ILE A 12 -49.83 10.06 -9.05
N LEU A 13 -49.28 9.85 -7.87
CA LEU A 13 -47.82 9.99 -7.63
C LEU A 13 -47.11 8.77 -8.19
N SER A 14 -46.54 8.86 -9.38
CA SER A 14 -45.66 7.84 -9.94
C SER A 14 -44.29 7.89 -9.25
N LEU A 15 -44.06 6.97 -8.31
CA LEU A 15 -42.71 6.72 -7.76
C LEU A 15 -41.85 6.12 -8.87
N GLY A 16 -41.04 6.95 -9.51
CA GLY A 16 -40.01 6.49 -10.46
C GLY A 16 -38.95 5.68 -9.71
N LEU A 17 -38.89 4.39 -9.97
CA LEU A 17 -37.76 3.55 -9.60
C LEU A 17 -36.51 4.09 -10.30
N LEU A 18 -35.63 4.78 -9.55
CA LEU A 18 -34.29 5.11 -10.02
C LEU A 18 -33.54 3.79 -10.28
N PRO A 19 -32.92 3.61 -11.44
CA PRO A 19 -32.13 2.43 -11.69
C PRO A 19 -30.98 2.40 -10.68
N THR A 20 -30.96 1.40 -9.80
CA THR A 20 -29.82 1.13 -8.93
C THR A 20 -28.64 0.74 -9.82
N ALA A 21 -27.63 1.60 -9.90
CA ALA A 21 -26.39 1.24 -10.57
C ALA A 21 -25.87 -0.08 -9.95
N PRO A 22 -25.46 -1.05 -10.77
CA PRO A 22 -24.93 -2.30 -10.24
C PRO A 22 -23.74 -1.98 -9.34
N LEU A 23 -23.71 -2.59 -8.15
CA LEU A 23 -22.57 -2.49 -7.24
C LEU A 23 -21.31 -2.91 -8.03
N PRO A 24 -20.22 -2.15 -7.96
CA PRO A 24 -18.99 -2.51 -8.63
C PRO A 24 -18.58 -3.92 -8.18
N ALA A 25 -18.18 -4.76 -9.14
CA ALA A 25 -17.74 -6.12 -8.86
C ALA A 25 -16.60 -6.05 -7.82
N GLN A 26 -16.69 -6.90 -6.80
CA GLN A 26 -15.70 -6.99 -5.73
C GLN A 26 -14.32 -7.27 -6.32
N ARG A 27 -13.31 -6.47 -5.93
CA ARG A 27 -11.94 -6.63 -6.41
C ARG A 27 -11.21 -7.76 -5.72
N LEU A 28 -10.23 -8.31 -6.41
CA LEU A 28 -9.27 -9.24 -5.82
C LEU A 28 -8.44 -8.55 -4.73
N ASN A 29 -7.99 -7.31 -5.01
CA ASN A 29 -7.25 -6.47 -4.07
C ASN A 29 -8.19 -5.60 -3.22
N PRO A 30 -8.43 -5.97 -1.94
CA PRO A 30 -9.33 -5.21 -1.06
C PRO A 30 -8.87 -3.79 -0.76
N VAL A 31 -7.57 -3.52 -0.86
CA VAL A 31 -7.02 -2.17 -0.62
C VAL A 31 -7.60 -1.17 -1.62
N ILE A 32 -7.75 -1.57 -2.88
CA ILE A 32 -8.32 -0.70 -3.92
C ILE A 32 -9.78 -0.36 -3.62
N ASP A 33 -10.59 -1.33 -3.16
CA ASP A 33 -11.99 -1.08 -2.79
C ASP A 33 -12.08 -0.05 -1.64
N LEU A 34 -11.21 -0.19 -0.63
CA LEU A 34 -11.18 0.73 0.51
C LEU A 34 -10.77 2.13 0.09
N VAL A 35 -9.70 2.26 -0.68
CA VAL A 35 -9.22 3.55 -1.19
C VAL A 35 -10.25 4.20 -2.10
N ALA A 36 -10.85 3.46 -3.03
CA ALA A 36 -11.90 3.96 -3.92
C ALA A 36 -13.14 4.44 -3.16
N ALA A 37 -13.43 3.83 -2.00
CA ALA A 37 -14.52 4.23 -1.10
C ALA A 37 -14.12 5.36 -0.13
N GLY A 38 -12.90 5.92 -0.23
CA GLY A 38 -12.39 6.94 0.70
C GLY A 38 -12.23 6.44 2.14
N LYS A 39 -12.12 5.13 2.34
CA LYS A 39 -11.96 4.52 3.66
C LYS A 39 -10.49 4.37 4.03
N PRO A 40 -10.12 4.58 5.30
CA PRO A 40 -8.76 4.32 5.76
C PRO A 40 -8.34 2.87 5.58
N VAL A 41 -7.03 2.67 5.32
CA VAL A 41 -6.40 1.37 5.08
C VAL A 41 -5.29 1.15 6.08
N PHE A 42 -5.28 0.00 6.75
CA PHE A 42 -4.34 -0.33 7.82
C PHE A 42 -3.51 -1.56 7.44
N GLY A 43 -2.24 -1.36 7.09
CA GLY A 43 -1.29 -2.43 6.81
C GLY A 43 -0.35 -2.64 7.99
N LEU A 44 0.05 -3.88 8.17
CA LEU A 44 1.06 -4.26 9.15
C LEU A 44 2.32 -4.75 8.44
N TYR A 45 3.48 -4.36 8.97
CA TYR A 45 4.71 -5.04 8.57
C TYR A 45 4.56 -6.56 8.69
N ALA A 46 5.16 -7.29 7.76
CA ALA A 46 5.23 -8.75 7.88
C ALA A 46 5.87 -9.14 9.22
N PRO A 47 5.35 -10.18 9.91
CA PRO A 47 6.01 -10.68 11.10
C PRO A 47 7.42 -11.14 10.74
N ALA A 48 8.38 -10.84 11.61
CA ALA A 48 9.77 -11.16 11.41
C ALA A 48 10.41 -11.63 12.72
N ASN A 49 11.43 -12.42 12.58
CA ASN A 49 12.26 -12.79 13.73
C ASN A 49 12.96 -11.56 14.34
N ARG A 50 13.11 -11.57 15.65
CA ARG A 50 13.87 -10.50 16.32
C ARG A 50 15.31 -10.50 15.80
N ARG A 51 15.77 -9.34 15.40
CA ARG A 51 17.19 -9.15 15.04
C ARG A 51 18.01 -8.95 16.32
N ALA A 52 19.25 -9.44 16.33
CA ALA A 52 20.22 -9.09 17.35
C ALA A 52 20.38 -7.57 17.39
N ARG A 53 20.35 -6.99 18.58
CA ARG A 53 20.60 -5.55 18.77
C ARG A 53 22.06 -5.37 19.22
N PRO A 54 22.73 -4.29 18.82
CA PRO A 54 24.07 -3.99 19.34
C PRO A 54 24.08 -4.07 20.87
N GLY A 55 25.02 -4.84 21.43
CA GLY A 55 25.17 -5.03 22.87
C GLY A 55 24.18 -5.98 23.54
N GLN A 56 23.29 -6.63 22.78
CA GLN A 56 22.39 -7.68 23.30
C GLN A 56 22.75 -9.06 22.70
N PRO A 57 22.57 -10.16 23.46
CA PRO A 57 22.74 -11.50 22.90
C PRO A 57 21.80 -11.73 21.73
N ALA A 58 22.25 -12.49 20.74
CA ALA A 58 21.38 -12.93 19.65
C ALA A 58 20.23 -13.78 20.23
N PRO A 59 19.02 -13.68 19.63
CA PRO A 59 17.92 -14.57 20.01
C PRO A 59 18.36 -16.04 19.88
N PRO A 60 17.93 -16.94 20.78
CA PRO A 60 18.20 -18.36 20.68
C PRO A 60 17.77 -18.94 19.31
N ALA A 61 18.56 -19.81 18.73
CA ALA A 61 18.29 -20.38 17.40
C ALA A 61 16.94 -21.15 17.35
N ASP A 62 16.55 -21.79 18.42
CA ASP A 62 15.28 -22.49 18.60
C ASP A 62 14.07 -21.56 18.72
N SER A 63 14.29 -20.28 18.99
CA SER A 63 13.24 -19.24 18.99
C SER A 63 12.97 -18.66 17.59
N MET A 64 13.80 -18.99 16.59
CA MET A 64 13.69 -18.48 15.24
C MET A 64 12.59 -19.21 14.47
N LYS A 65 11.59 -18.47 13.99
CA LYS A 65 10.50 -18.97 13.17
C LYS A 65 10.95 -19.10 11.71
N ASN A 66 10.53 -20.16 11.03
CA ASN A 66 10.67 -20.27 9.59
C ASN A 66 9.59 -19.45 8.85
N MET A 67 9.69 -19.31 7.53
CA MET A 67 8.78 -18.47 6.74
C MET A 67 7.33 -18.95 6.79
N SER A 68 7.09 -20.26 6.89
CA SER A 68 5.73 -20.81 7.04
C SER A 68 5.10 -20.45 8.38
N GLN A 69 5.88 -20.45 9.46
CA GLN A 69 5.41 -20.03 10.77
C GLN A 69 5.12 -18.52 10.82
N LEU A 70 5.98 -17.70 10.19
CA LEU A 70 5.73 -16.26 10.08
C LEU A 70 4.50 -15.95 9.22
N ALA A 71 4.31 -16.66 8.11
CA ALA A 71 3.12 -16.53 7.28
C ALA A 71 1.84 -16.93 8.02
N ALA A 72 1.88 -18.02 8.79
CA ALA A 72 0.75 -18.44 9.63
C ALA A 72 0.41 -17.40 10.71
N GLU A 73 1.42 -16.75 11.29
CA GLU A 73 1.24 -15.66 12.24
C GLU A 73 0.56 -14.46 11.59
N ALA A 74 1.01 -14.06 10.37
CA ALA A 74 0.35 -13.01 9.61
C ALA A 74 -1.12 -13.35 9.33
N LEU A 75 -1.38 -14.56 8.85
CA LEU A 75 -2.72 -15.05 8.51
C LEU A 75 -3.66 -15.15 9.72
N ALA A 76 -3.12 -15.33 10.92
CA ALA A 76 -3.92 -15.37 12.15
C ALA A 76 -4.51 -13.99 12.52
N TYR A 77 -3.86 -12.89 12.16
CA TYR A 77 -4.34 -11.55 12.45
C TYR A 77 -5.29 -11.03 11.36
N LYS A 78 -6.59 -11.04 11.63
CA LYS A 78 -7.65 -10.76 10.63
C LYS A 78 -8.03 -9.31 10.44
N LYS A 79 -7.48 -8.37 11.24
CA LYS A 79 -7.88 -6.97 11.22
C LYS A 79 -7.02 -6.09 10.30
N LEU A 80 -5.91 -6.60 9.75
CA LEU A 80 -5.12 -5.88 8.75
C LEU A 80 -5.83 -5.85 7.39
N ASP A 81 -5.53 -4.84 6.59
CA ASP A 81 -6.03 -4.72 5.22
C ASP A 81 -4.98 -5.18 4.20
N TYR A 82 -3.69 -5.19 4.57
CA TYR A 82 -2.58 -5.71 3.76
C TYR A 82 -1.36 -6.03 4.64
N VAL A 83 -0.50 -6.90 4.13
CA VAL A 83 0.81 -7.21 4.71
C VAL A 83 1.86 -6.37 3.99
N PHE A 84 2.68 -5.65 4.74
CA PHE A 84 3.74 -4.80 4.23
C PHE A 84 5.10 -5.47 4.41
N GLU A 85 5.77 -5.79 3.32
CA GLU A 85 7.08 -6.40 3.32
C GLU A 85 8.15 -5.36 2.98
N GLY A 86 9.04 -5.08 3.92
CA GLY A 86 10.04 -4.01 3.80
C GLY A 86 11.48 -4.49 3.70
N THR A 87 11.76 -5.81 3.70
CA THR A 87 13.14 -6.30 3.76
C THR A 87 13.91 -6.17 2.46
N MET A 88 13.21 -6.12 1.32
CA MET A 88 13.82 -6.06 0.00
C MET A 88 14.30 -4.66 -0.43
N GLU A 89 14.06 -3.65 0.38
CA GLU A 89 14.62 -2.31 0.17
C GLU A 89 16.15 -2.32 0.09
N TYR A 90 16.78 -3.13 0.95
CA TYR A 90 18.22 -3.31 0.98
C TYR A 90 18.57 -4.78 0.73
N ASN A 91 19.70 -5.05 0.09
CA ASN A 91 20.23 -6.40 -0.13
C ASN A 91 19.21 -7.35 -0.78
N PHE A 92 18.60 -6.90 -1.88
CA PHE A 92 17.54 -7.63 -2.60
C PHE A 92 17.89 -9.12 -2.80
N ASP A 93 19.10 -9.41 -3.27
CA ASP A 93 19.50 -10.79 -3.63
C ASP A 93 19.57 -11.73 -2.41
N GLN A 94 19.81 -11.19 -1.20
CA GLN A 94 19.79 -11.96 0.05
C GLN A 94 18.38 -12.10 0.62
N THR A 95 17.52 -11.10 0.40
CA THR A 95 16.18 -11.05 1.00
C THR A 95 15.10 -11.63 0.10
N TYR A 96 15.35 -11.74 -1.19
CA TYR A 96 14.39 -12.28 -2.16
C TYR A 96 14.07 -13.77 -1.92
N PRO A 97 15.04 -14.69 -1.65
CA PRO A 97 14.69 -16.09 -1.38
C PRO A 97 13.75 -16.29 -0.18
N PRO A 98 14.03 -15.75 1.04
CA PRO A 98 13.08 -15.87 2.14
C PRO A 98 11.74 -15.17 1.87
N PHE A 99 11.73 -14.07 1.09
CA PHE A 99 10.49 -13.45 0.66
C PHE A 99 9.64 -14.39 -0.21
N THR A 100 10.24 -15.11 -1.16
CA THR A 100 9.49 -16.06 -2.03
C THR A 100 8.88 -17.19 -1.20
N GLU A 101 9.60 -17.70 -0.19
CA GLU A 101 9.07 -18.70 0.76
C GLU A 101 7.89 -18.13 1.57
N PHE A 102 8.00 -16.91 2.07
CA PHE A 102 6.94 -16.25 2.81
C PHE A 102 5.69 -16.03 1.94
N ALA A 103 5.86 -15.50 0.72
CA ALA A 103 4.75 -15.27 -0.22
C ALA A 103 4.06 -16.60 -0.62
N LYS A 104 4.84 -17.67 -0.83
CA LYS A 104 4.31 -19.02 -1.06
C LYS A 104 3.50 -19.51 0.14
N ALA A 105 4.06 -19.41 1.34
CA ALA A 105 3.41 -19.85 2.56
C ALA A 105 2.13 -19.08 2.88
N LEU A 106 2.06 -17.77 2.60
CA LEU A 106 0.82 -16.99 2.69
C LEU A 106 -0.27 -17.54 1.77
N HIS A 107 0.09 -17.83 0.52
CA HIS A 107 -0.86 -18.40 -0.44
C HIS A 107 -1.36 -19.79 0.01
N GLU A 108 -0.47 -20.71 0.34
CA GLU A 108 -0.78 -22.06 0.80
C GLU A 108 -1.58 -22.06 2.11
N GLY A 109 -1.32 -21.08 2.98
CA GLY A 109 -2.04 -20.88 4.24
C GLY A 109 -3.43 -20.25 4.09
N GLY A 110 -3.86 -19.90 2.87
CA GLY A 110 -5.22 -19.45 2.59
C GLY A 110 -5.39 -17.93 2.56
N ALA A 111 -4.37 -17.18 2.14
CA ALA A 111 -4.50 -15.74 1.87
C ALA A 111 -5.50 -15.42 0.77
N LEU A 112 -5.83 -16.37 -0.11
CA LEU A 112 -6.88 -16.25 -1.13
C LEU A 112 -8.16 -16.89 -0.61
N SER A 113 -9.25 -16.12 -0.57
CA SER A 113 -10.58 -16.64 -0.19
C SER A 113 -11.12 -17.59 -1.27
N LYS A 114 -11.84 -18.64 -0.84
CA LYS A 114 -12.52 -19.56 -1.74
C LYS A 114 -13.92 -19.03 -2.05
N GLY A 115 -14.39 -19.19 -3.31
CA GLY A 115 -15.75 -18.83 -3.70
C GLY A 115 -15.84 -18.33 -5.14
N LYS A 116 -17.04 -17.88 -5.55
CA LYS A 116 -17.31 -17.40 -6.92
C LYS A 116 -16.58 -16.08 -7.26
N ALA A 117 -16.24 -15.29 -6.25
CA ALA A 117 -15.46 -14.07 -6.38
C ALA A 117 -14.25 -14.15 -5.42
N PRO A 118 -13.12 -14.71 -5.85
CA PRO A 118 -11.94 -14.83 -5.01
C PRO A 118 -11.44 -13.44 -4.62
N ARG A 119 -10.97 -13.31 -3.37
CA ARG A 119 -10.43 -12.08 -2.80
C ARG A 119 -9.25 -12.41 -1.91
N LEU A 120 -8.20 -11.61 -2.00
CA LEU A 120 -7.08 -11.74 -1.06
C LEU A 120 -7.48 -11.19 0.31
N THR A 121 -7.26 -11.99 1.35
CA THR A 121 -7.49 -11.58 2.74
C THR A 121 -6.27 -10.86 3.33
N HIS A 122 -5.09 -11.19 2.80
CA HIS A 122 -3.79 -10.65 3.20
C HIS A 122 -2.98 -10.28 1.94
N PRO A 123 -3.41 -9.27 1.17
CA PRO A 123 -2.66 -8.84 -0.01
C PRO A 123 -1.27 -8.36 0.41
N LEU A 124 -0.24 -8.80 -0.31
CA LEU A 124 1.15 -8.49 -0.02
C LEU A 124 1.61 -7.26 -0.79
N PHE A 125 2.17 -6.28 -0.08
CA PHE A 125 2.79 -5.08 -0.62
C PHE A 125 4.27 -5.11 -0.29
N ALA A 126 5.13 -4.93 -1.27
CA ALA A 126 6.56 -5.10 -1.09
C ALA A 126 7.35 -3.84 -1.46
N LYS A 127 8.25 -3.41 -0.57
CA LYS A 127 9.26 -2.43 -0.91
C LYS A 127 10.18 -2.97 -1.99
N THR A 128 10.58 -2.11 -2.91
CA THR A 128 11.61 -2.39 -3.91
C THR A 128 12.85 -1.56 -3.58
N PRO A 129 14.05 -1.96 -4.02
CA PRO A 129 15.20 -1.06 -3.99
C PRO A 129 14.96 0.22 -4.78
N GLU A 130 15.74 1.26 -4.50
CA GLU A 130 15.70 2.52 -5.24
C GLU A 130 15.75 2.31 -6.75
N ILE A 131 15.06 3.17 -7.49
CA ILE A 131 14.98 3.10 -8.96
C ILE A 131 16.15 3.84 -9.59
N ALA A 132 16.52 5.01 -9.03
CA ALA A 132 17.45 5.95 -9.63
C ALA A 132 18.84 5.39 -9.95
N PRO A 133 19.50 4.56 -9.09
CA PRO A 133 20.83 4.09 -9.37
C PRO A 133 20.94 3.25 -10.66
N ASP A 134 19.97 2.37 -10.88
CA ASP A 134 19.90 1.52 -12.09
C ASP A 134 18.45 1.13 -12.40
N PRO A 135 17.76 1.88 -13.27
CA PRO A 135 16.37 1.60 -13.62
C PRO A 135 16.15 0.25 -14.30
N ALA A 136 17.14 -0.31 -14.98
CA ALA A 136 17.02 -1.63 -15.62
C ALA A 136 17.03 -2.74 -14.56
N VAL A 137 17.95 -2.67 -13.61
CA VAL A 137 18.01 -3.59 -12.47
C VAL A 137 16.76 -3.45 -11.61
N ALA A 138 16.29 -2.22 -11.33
CA ALA A 138 15.05 -1.99 -10.60
C ALA A 138 13.85 -2.63 -11.32
N THR A 139 13.73 -2.45 -12.64
CA THR A 139 12.67 -3.10 -13.45
C THR A 139 12.71 -4.63 -13.31
N ALA A 140 13.88 -5.23 -13.39
CA ALA A 140 14.03 -6.68 -13.26
C ALA A 140 13.61 -7.16 -11.85
N ARG A 141 14.00 -6.45 -10.79
CA ARG A 141 13.66 -6.75 -9.40
C ARG A 141 12.16 -6.60 -9.13
N ILE A 142 11.54 -5.52 -9.60
CA ILE A 142 10.09 -5.30 -9.55
C ILE A 142 9.35 -6.44 -10.28
N GLY A 143 9.82 -6.85 -11.46
CA GLY A 143 9.28 -7.98 -12.19
C GLY A 143 9.29 -9.28 -11.37
N LYS A 144 10.43 -9.58 -10.73
CA LYS A 144 10.56 -10.73 -9.82
C LYS A 144 9.56 -10.66 -8.66
N GLN A 145 9.42 -9.52 -7.99
CA GLN A 145 8.45 -9.34 -6.90
C GLN A 145 6.99 -9.56 -7.38
N LEU A 146 6.64 -8.98 -8.53
CA LEU A 146 5.30 -9.14 -9.12
C LEU A 146 5.02 -10.58 -9.54
N ASN A 147 6.04 -11.33 -10.00
CA ASN A 147 5.94 -12.74 -10.35
C ASN A 147 5.68 -13.64 -9.13
N GLU A 148 5.93 -13.13 -7.90
CA GLU A 148 5.52 -13.77 -6.64
C GLU A 148 4.09 -13.39 -6.20
N GLY A 149 3.33 -12.68 -7.02
CA GLY A 149 1.92 -12.39 -6.78
C GLY A 149 1.66 -11.24 -5.80
N VAL A 150 2.61 -10.36 -5.55
CA VAL A 150 2.35 -9.15 -4.75
C VAL A 150 1.28 -8.29 -5.42
N MET A 151 0.49 -7.60 -4.61
CA MET A 151 -0.58 -6.71 -5.05
C MET A 151 -0.17 -5.25 -5.08
N GLY A 152 0.97 -4.93 -4.50
CA GLY A 152 1.49 -3.58 -4.48
C GLY A 152 3.01 -3.50 -4.47
N ILE A 153 3.53 -2.53 -5.20
CA ILE A 153 4.94 -2.14 -5.19
C ILE A 153 5.08 -0.83 -4.43
N VAL A 154 6.06 -0.79 -3.54
CA VAL A 154 6.38 0.38 -2.74
C VAL A 154 7.72 0.92 -3.19
N PHE A 155 7.70 2.02 -3.94
CA PHE A 155 8.89 2.74 -4.37
C PHE A 155 9.47 3.51 -3.19
N VAL A 156 10.78 3.41 -2.98
CA VAL A 156 11.49 4.08 -1.88
C VAL A 156 12.33 5.23 -2.41
N ASP A 157 12.49 6.24 -1.58
CA ASP A 157 13.28 7.46 -1.82
C ASP A 157 13.18 8.04 -3.25
N VAL A 158 11.95 8.21 -3.72
CA VAL A 158 11.69 8.78 -5.04
C VAL A 158 12.08 10.25 -5.05
N LEU A 159 13.03 10.60 -5.91
CA LEU A 159 13.64 11.92 -5.97
C LEU A 159 12.87 12.91 -6.86
N ASN A 160 12.24 12.42 -7.93
CA ASN A 160 11.56 13.28 -8.90
C ASN A 160 10.50 12.52 -9.72
N ALA A 161 9.74 13.27 -10.53
CA ALA A 161 8.67 12.72 -11.36
C ALA A 161 9.16 11.74 -12.44
N ASP A 162 10.35 11.95 -13.00
CA ASP A 162 10.85 11.08 -14.08
C ASP A 162 11.31 9.72 -13.54
N GLU A 163 11.84 9.69 -12.32
CA GLU A 163 12.11 8.45 -11.62
C GLU A 163 10.81 7.69 -11.34
N LEU A 164 9.78 8.36 -10.80
CA LEU A 164 8.49 7.72 -10.54
C LEU A 164 7.85 7.16 -11.83
N LYS A 165 7.93 7.88 -12.96
CA LYS A 165 7.45 7.37 -14.25
C LYS A 165 8.15 6.07 -14.66
N LYS A 166 9.47 5.96 -14.43
CA LYS A 166 10.24 4.72 -14.67
C LYS A 166 9.75 3.59 -13.75
N GLY A 167 9.52 3.87 -12.47
CA GLY A 167 8.95 2.90 -11.52
C GLY A 167 7.55 2.41 -11.94
N ILE A 168 6.67 3.32 -12.33
CA ILE A 168 5.33 3.00 -12.83
C ILE A 168 5.41 2.14 -14.09
N ALA A 169 6.30 2.47 -15.03
CA ALA A 169 6.52 1.67 -16.24
C ALA A 169 7.04 0.28 -15.91
N ALA A 170 7.90 0.14 -14.87
CA ALA A 170 8.44 -1.13 -14.41
C ALA A 170 7.41 -2.09 -13.80
N VAL A 171 6.29 -1.58 -13.31
CA VAL A 171 5.18 -2.41 -12.80
C VAL A 171 4.32 -2.96 -13.93
N ARG A 172 4.24 -2.28 -15.07
CA ARG A 172 3.37 -2.60 -16.19
C ARG A 172 4.09 -3.47 -17.22
N PHE A 173 3.39 -4.45 -17.76
CA PHE A 173 3.92 -5.31 -18.83
C PHE A 173 4.32 -4.50 -20.09
N LYS A 174 5.33 -4.96 -20.81
CA LYS A 174 5.71 -4.39 -22.12
C LYS A 174 4.54 -4.36 -23.09
N SER A 175 3.77 -5.43 -23.13
CA SER A 175 2.54 -5.53 -23.94
C SER A 175 1.44 -4.51 -23.57
N LYS A 176 1.58 -3.83 -22.41
CA LYS A 176 0.69 -2.75 -21.94
C LYS A 176 1.36 -1.37 -21.89
N GLY A 177 2.46 -1.21 -22.61
CA GLY A 177 3.20 0.05 -22.66
C GLY A 177 4.08 0.33 -21.45
N GLY A 178 4.43 -0.70 -20.67
CA GLY A 178 5.41 -0.64 -19.60
C GLY A 178 6.78 -1.18 -20.00
N THR A 179 7.60 -1.50 -19.00
CA THR A 179 8.95 -2.06 -19.19
C THR A 179 9.13 -3.45 -18.57
N ARG A 180 8.17 -3.92 -17.74
CA ARG A 180 8.17 -5.27 -17.16
C ARG A 180 8.13 -6.33 -18.26
N ALA A 181 8.95 -7.36 -18.13
CA ALA A 181 8.89 -8.56 -18.98
C ALA A 181 7.51 -9.22 -18.88
N ASP A 182 7.08 -9.88 -19.97
CA ASP A 182 5.74 -10.50 -20.04
C ASP A 182 5.68 -11.90 -19.40
N ASP A 183 6.68 -12.32 -18.63
CA ASP A 183 6.60 -13.50 -17.77
C ASP A 183 5.76 -13.20 -16.52
N VAL A 184 5.13 -14.24 -15.96
CA VAL A 184 4.15 -14.10 -14.88
C VAL A 184 4.51 -14.89 -13.61
N GLY A 185 5.50 -15.78 -13.67
CA GLY A 185 5.97 -16.59 -12.56
C GLY A 185 4.84 -17.36 -11.86
N ALA A 186 4.84 -17.35 -10.53
CA ALA A 186 3.82 -17.99 -9.68
C ALA A 186 2.57 -17.11 -9.46
N ALA A 187 2.56 -15.87 -9.93
CA ALA A 187 1.51 -14.90 -9.61
C ALA A 187 0.10 -15.32 -10.04
N PRO A 188 -0.15 -15.90 -11.24
CA PRO A 188 -1.49 -16.35 -11.62
C PRO A 188 -2.06 -17.37 -10.64
N ALA A 189 -1.29 -18.37 -10.25
CA ALA A 189 -1.71 -19.38 -9.27
C ALA A 189 -2.03 -18.75 -7.91
N ARG A 190 -1.20 -17.79 -7.45
CA ARG A 190 -1.41 -17.08 -6.18
C ARG A 190 -2.61 -16.14 -6.19
N TRP A 191 -2.99 -15.64 -7.37
CA TRP A 191 -4.22 -14.86 -7.56
C TRP A 191 -5.44 -15.73 -7.86
N GLY A 192 -5.27 -17.06 -7.99
CA GLY A 192 -6.33 -18.00 -8.27
C GLY A 192 -6.95 -17.86 -9.66
N MET A 193 -6.13 -17.55 -10.67
CA MET A 193 -6.59 -17.30 -12.03
C MET A 193 -5.62 -17.86 -13.08
N SER A 194 -6.06 -17.89 -14.33
CA SER A 194 -5.22 -18.27 -15.47
C SER A 194 -4.18 -17.17 -15.79
N ASP A 195 -3.10 -17.53 -16.51
CA ASP A 195 -2.10 -16.58 -17.00
C ASP A 195 -2.72 -15.46 -17.84
N LYS A 196 -3.72 -15.78 -18.65
CA LYS A 196 -4.44 -14.82 -19.48
C LYS A 196 -5.16 -13.79 -18.60
N GLU A 197 -5.95 -14.25 -17.63
CA GLU A 197 -6.68 -13.38 -16.70
C GLU A 197 -5.73 -12.54 -15.85
N TYR A 198 -4.62 -13.14 -15.39
CA TYR A 198 -3.61 -12.40 -14.67
C TYR A 198 -3.03 -11.26 -15.52
N ARG A 199 -2.63 -11.53 -16.78
CA ARG A 199 -2.13 -10.47 -17.67
C ARG A 199 -3.12 -9.35 -17.90
N GLU A 200 -4.42 -9.66 -17.92
CA GLU A 200 -5.48 -8.66 -18.06
C GLU A 200 -5.59 -7.77 -16.81
N LYS A 201 -5.50 -8.37 -15.61
CA LYS A 201 -5.71 -7.71 -14.32
C LYS A 201 -4.44 -7.16 -13.67
N ALA A 202 -3.27 -7.72 -13.97
CA ALA A 202 -1.99 -7.27 -13.42
C ALA A 202 -1.53 -5.98 -14.10
N ASP A 203 -2.25 -4.91 -13.83
CA ASP A 203 -1.99 -3.54 -14.26
C ASP A 203 -2.37 -2.56 -13.14
N LEU A 204 -1.87 -1.35 -13.22
CA LEU A 204 -2.02 -0.34 -12.16
C LEU A 204 -3.41 0.29 -12.15
N TRP A 205 -4.07 0.24 -11.00
CA TRP A 205 -5.17 1.11 -10.66
C TRP A 205 -4.61 2.43 -10.08
N PRO A 206 -5.15 3.62 -10.43
CA PRO A 206 -6.33 3.85 -11.26
C PRO A 206 -6.06 4.02 -12.76
N LEU A 207 -4.82 3.91 -13.27
CA LEU A 207 -4.51 4.04 -14.70
C LEU A 207 -5.34 3.07 -15.55
N ASN A 208 -5.46 1.85 -15.09
CA ASN A 208 -6.38 0.86 -15.64
C ASN A 208 -7.50 0.63 -14.62
N PRO A 209 -8.75 1.02 -14.91
CA PRO A 209 -9.88 0.79 -13.99
C PRO A 209 -10.11 -0.67 -13.60
N LYS A 210 -9.63 -1.63 -14.39
CA LYS A 210 -9.70 -3.08 -14.12
C LYS A 210 -8.40 -3.62 -13.47
N GLY A 211 -7.41 -2.78 -13.29
CA GLY A 211 -6.12 -3.15 -12.71
C GLY A 211 -6.26 -3.51 -11.23
N GLU A 212 -5.53 -4.52 -10.79
CA GLU A 212 -5.51 -5.02 -9.41
C GLU A 212 -4.19 -4.71 -8.69
N LEU A 213 -3.21 -4.08 -9.38
CA LEU A 213 -1.97 -3.62 -8.78
C LEU A 213 -2.11 -2.19 -8.27
N TYR A 214 -1.43 -1.89 -7.16
CA TYR A 214 -1.43 -0.59 -6.54
C TYR A 214 -0.01 -0.17 -6.15
N THR A 215 0.31 1.12 -6.15
CA THR A 215 1.65 1.59 -5.81
C THR A 215 1.63 2.54 -4.62
N PHE A 216 2.68 2.45 -3.79
CA PHE A 216 3.03 3.46 -2.81
C PHE A 216 4.32 4.14 -3.26
N THR A 217 4.41 5.43 -3.05
CA THR A 217 5.58 6.25 -3.41
C THR A 217 6.08 6.94 -2.15
N ILE A 218 7.23 6.53 -1.65
CA ILE A 218 7.85 7.10 -0.45
C ILE A 218 8.81 8.21 -0.88
N VAL A 219 8.62 9.39 -0.28
CA VAL A 219 9.51 10.54 -0.40
C VAL A 219 10.17 10.75 0.96
N GLU A 220 11.50 10.65 1.01
CA GLU A 220 12.24 10.61 2.28
C GLU A 220 13.60 11.29 2.24
N SER A 221 13.84 12.11 1.20
CA SER A 221 15.01 12.96 1.05
C SER A 221 14.62 14.43 0.85
N LYS A 222 15.59 15.35 1.03
CA LYS A 222 15.37 16.79 0.76
C LYS A 222 15.07 17.02 -0.72
N GLU A 223 15.71 16.28 -1.62
CA GLU A 223 15.50 16.39 -3.06
C GLU A 223 14.06 15.97 -3.41
N GLY A 224 13.62 14.80 -2.96
CA GLY A 224 12.25 14.34 -3.19
C GLY A 224 11.20 15.31 -2.64
N LEU A 225 11.45 15.93 -1.47
CA LEU A 225 10.56 16.95 -0.91
C LEU A 225 10.49 18.23 -1.77
N GLN A 226 11.58 18.63 -2.42
CA GLN A 226 11.58 19.77 -3.35
C GLN A 226 10.71 19.51 -4.59
N HIS A 227 10.64 18.25 -5.03
CA HIS A 227 9.87 17.82 -6.21
C HIS A 227 8.52 17.18 -5.87
N ILE A 228 8.06 17.30 -4.61
CA ILE A 228 6.87 16.59 -4.13
C ILE A 228 5.62 16.83 -4.97
N ARG A 229 5.41 18.04 -5.47
CA ARG A 229 4.26 18.40 -6.31
C ARG A 229 4.34 17.75 -7.70
N GLU A 230 5.53 17.71 -8.29
CA GLU A 230 5.77 17.05 -9.58
C GLU A 230 5.59 15.54 -9.46
N ILE A 231 6.06 14.95 -8.36
CA ILE A 231 5.85 13.53 -8.03
C ILE A 231 4.35 13.24 -7.88
N ALA A 232 3.63 14.06 -7.11
CA ALA A 232 2.19 13.90 -6.89
C ALA A 232 1.35 14.04 -8.17
N ALA A 233 1.83 14.80 -9.15
CA ALA A 233 1.16 15.01 -10.44
C ALA A 233 1.35 13.85 -11.43
N VAL A 234 2.23 12.88 -11.16
CA VAL A 234 2.50 11.78 -12.09
C VAL A 234 1.26 10.88 -12.24
N PRO A 235 0.75 10.66 -13.47
CA PRO A 235 -0.35 9.73 -13.68
C PRO A 235 0.01 8.31 -13.21
N GLY A 236 -0.85 7.73 -12.38
CA GLY A 236 -0.65 6.36 -11.84
C GLY A 236 0.02 6.31 -10.48
N VAL A 237 0.35 7.46 -9.87
CA VAL A 237 0.70 7.47 -8.45
C VAL A 237 -0.50 6.95 -7.64
N GLY A 238 -0.27 5.91 -6.82
CA GLY A 238 -1.32 5.31 -6.00
C GLY A 238 -1.46 6.01 -4.65
N VAL A 239 -0.46 5.89 -3.79
CA VAL A 239 -0.37 6.55 -2.48
C VAL A 239 0.95 7.31 -2.43
N LEU A 240 0.89 8.56 -1.97
CA LEU A 240 2.09 9.32 -1.67
C LEU A 240 2.38 9.24 -0.17
N PHE A 241 3.65 9.04 0.20
CA PHE A 241 4.03 8.63 1.54
C PHE A 241 5.26 9.40 2.03
N PRO A 242 5.23 10.18 3.12
CA PRO A 242 6.43 10.69 3.73
C PRO A 242 7.17 9.56 4.45
N GLY A 243 8.43 9.33 4.13
CA GLY A 243 9.29 8.40 4.85
C GLY A 243 9.69 8.97 6.22
N ALA A 244 8.72 9.13 7.12
CA ALA A 244 8.87 9.87 8.36
C ALA A 244 10.05 9.41 9.23
N GLY A 245 10.36 8.11 9.21
CA GLY A 245 11.53 7.54 9.92
C GLY A 245 12.84 8.04 9.35
N THR A 246 13.04 7.94 8.05
CA THR A 246 14.25 8.41 7.34
C THR A 246 14.36 9.93 7.41
N LEU A 247 13.26 10.66 7.20
CA LEU A 247 13.21 12.12 7.32
C LEU A 247 13.62 12.61 8.72
N ARG A 248 13.34 11.83 9.77
CA ARG A 248 13.85 12.17 11.10
C ARG A 248 15.38 12.24 11.13
N GLY A 249 16.06 11.34 10.43
CA GLY A 249 17.52 11.38 10.23
C GLY A 249 17.96 12.61 9.44
N VAL A 250 17.25 12.92 8.33
CA VAL A 250 17.53 14.07 7.44
C VAL A 250 17.44 15.40 8.19
N PHE A 251 16.51 15.53 9.13
CA PHE A 251 16.32 16.72 9.98
C PHE A 251 17.03 16.62 11.35
N THR A 252 18.00 15.71 11.49
CA THR A 252 18.86 15.62 12.68
C THR A 252 20.28 16.04 12.29
N THR A 253 20.79 17.09 12.92
CA THR A 253 22.17 17.55 12.78
C THR A 253 23.02 17.02 13.91
N THR A 254 24.35 16.90 13.68
CA THR A 254 25.32 16.57 14.72
C THR A 254 26.27 17.74 14.82
N ASP A 255 26.46 18.30 16.03
CA ASP A 255 27.37 19.40 16.26
C ASP A 255 28.83 18.93 16.36
N ALA A 256 29.76 19.88 16.54
CA ALA A 256 31.20 19.61 16.64
C ALA A 256 31.56 18.72 17.85
N ASN A 257 30.70 18.64 18.87
CA ASN A 257 30.88 17.83 20.07
C ASN A 257 30.22 16.44 19.93
N GLY A 258 29.67 16.11 18.77
CA GLY A 258 28.97 14.84 18.53
C GLY A 258 27.52 14.82 19.07
N GLN A 259 27.00 15.93 19.58
CA GLN A 259 25.63 16.00 20.09
C GLN A 259 24.63 16.09 18.95
N ARG A 260 23.66 15.19 18.97
CA ARG A 260 22.59 15.15 17.95
C ARG A 260 21.46 16.08 18.34
N LYS A 261 21.06 16.96 17.42
CA LYS A 261 19.93 17.88 17.55
C LYS A 261 18.90 17.58 16.47
N PHE A 262 17.72 17.15 16.88
CA PHE A 262 16.58 16.91 15.98
C PHE A 262 15.76 18.19 15.85
N ASP A 263 15.48 18.58 14.59
CA ASP A 263 14.58 19.69 14.26
C ASP A 263 13.18 19.12 13.99
N GLU A 264 12.38 19.01 15.05
CA GLU A 264 11.02 18.48 14.98
C GLU A 264 10.11 19.37 14.15
N ALA A 265 10.28 20.68 14.18
CA ALA A 265 9.45 21.62 13.43
C ALA A 265 9.67 21.47 11.92
N ALA A 266 10.93 21.39 11.48
CA ALA A 266 11.28 21.18 10.08
C ALA A 266 10.84 19.78 9.61
N TRP A 267 10.98 18.76 10.43
CA TRP A 267 10.50 17.41 10.13
C TRP A 267 8.98 17.36 9.97
N GLU A 268 8.22 17.97 10.88
CA GLU A 268 6.75 18.03 10.78
C GLU A 268 6.31 18.85 9.55
N ALA A 269 6.98 19.96 9.26
CA ALA A 269 6.72 20.75 8.06
C ALA A 269 6.92 19.93 6.78
N ALA A 270 7.94 19.08 6.71
CA ALA A 270 8.16 18.17 5.59
C ALA A 270 7.02 17.15 5.45
N ILE A 271 6.54 16.56 6.54
CA ILE A 271 5.39 15.64 6.53
C ILE A 271 4.14 16.37 6.02
N GLN A 272 3.89 17.58 6.50
CA GLN A 272 2.74 18.37 6.09
C GLN A 272 2.84 18.85 4.63
N SER A 273 4.05 19.04 4.08
CA SER A 273 4.22 19.36 2.66
C SER A 273 3.79 18.19 1.75
N VAL A 274 4.11 16.95 2.15
CA VAL A 274 3.64 15.76 1.43
C VAL A 274 2.12 15.67 1.51
N LEU A 275 1.53 15.88 2.68
CA LEU A 275 0.06 15.87 2.84
C LEU A 275 -0.62 16.97 2.00
N ALA A 276 -0.01 18.16 1.92
CA ALA A 276 -0.53 19.24 1.09
C ALA A 276 -0.53 18.87 -0.40
N ALA A 277 0.54 18.24 -0.90
CA ALA A 277 0.59 17.72 -2.27
C ALA A 277 -0.45 16.63 -2.50
N CYS A 278 -0.63 15.69 -1.55
CA CYS A 278 -1.70 14.69 -1.64
C CYS A 278 -3.07 15.34 -1.82
N LYS A 279 -3.40 16.36 -1.02
CA LYS A 279 -4.70 17.05 -1.08
C LYS A 279 -4.89 17.80 -2.39
N GLU A 280 -3.85 18.49 -2.86
CA GLU A 280 -3.88 19.26 -4.10
C GLU A 280 -4.13 18.39 -5.32
N PHE A 281 -3.39 17.28 -5.43
CA PHE A 281 -3.48 16.37 -6.57
C PHE A 281 -4.50 15.24 -6.38
N LYS A 282 -5.24 15.24 -5.25
CA LYS A 282 -6.25 14.24 -4.90
C LYS A 282 -5.70 12.81 -4.90
N VAL A 283 -4.47 12.66 -4.44
CA VAL A 283 -3.80 11.37 -4.26
C VAL A 283 -3.98 10.93 -2.81
N PRO A 284 -4.32 9.68 -2.51
CA PRO A 284 -4.33 9.16 -1.15
C PRO A 284 -2.99 9.37 -0.45
N CYS A 285 -3.01 9.82 0.80
CA CYS A 285 -1.79 10.07 1.55
C CYS A 285 -1.58 8.98 2.60
N GLY A 286 -0.37 8.43 2.62
CA GLY A 286 0.02 7.41 3.58
C GLY A 286 0.88 7.96 4.70
N TYR A 287 0.99 7.20 5.81
CA TYR A 287 1.84 7.54 6.95
C TYR A 287 2.27 6.30 7.75
N PRO A 288 3.53 6.21 8.21
CA PRO A 288 3.97 5.16 9.13
C PRO A 288 3.51 5.49 10.56
N ALA A 289 2.33 4.99 10.95
CA ALA A 289 1.72 5.32 12.24
C ALA A 289 1.98 4.30 13.33
N GLY A 290 1.81 4.76 14.57
CA GLY A 290 1.70 3.95 15.77
C GLY A 290 0.47 4.30 16.59
N ALA A 291 0.26 3.59 17.72
CA ALA A 291 -0.87 3.86 18.60
C ALA A 291 -0.91 5.32 19.15
N PRO A 292 0.24 6.00 19.38
CA PRO A 292 0.22 7.37 19.89
C PRO A 292 -0.28 8.42 18.91
N ASP A 293 -0.16 8.20 17.59
CA ASP A 293 -0.35 9.25 16.60
C ASP A 293 -1.37 8.92 15.48
N ILE A 294 -1.82 7.68 15.37
CA ILE A 294 -2.70 7.25 14.27
C ILE A 294 -3.98 8.10 14.16
N GLU A 295 -4.66 8.36 15.28
CA GLU A 295 -5.89 9.16 15.26
C GLU A 295 -5.64 10.62 14.87
N LYS A 296 -4.50 11.20 15.32
CA LYS A 296 -4.06 12.54 14.91
C LYS A 296 -3.87 12.58 13.39
N ARG A 297 -3.09 11.64 12.84
CA ARG A 297 -2.78 11.59 11.42
C ARG A 297 -4.03 11.35 10.55
N MET A 298 -4.98 10.54 11.02
CA MET A 298 -6.28 10.38 10.35
C MET A 298 -7.06 11.71 10.30
N LYS A 299 -7.12 12.46 11.40
CA LYS A 299 -7.77 13.78 11.44
C LYS A 299 -7.11 14.81 10.53
N GLU A 300 -5.81 14.73 10.33
CA GLU A 300 -5.06 15.57 9.38
C GLU A 300 -5.40 15.25 7.91
N GLY A 301 -5.80 14.01 7.61
CA GLY A 301 -6.19 13.55 6.28
C GLY A 301 -5.34 12.43 5.70
N PHE A 302 -4.42 11.84 6.48
CA PHE A 302 -3.76 10.60 6.08
C PHE A 302 -4.77 9.45 6.12
N SER A 303 -4.71 8.56 5.13
CA SER A 303 -5.70 7.50 4.94
C SER A 303 -5.12 6.10 4.68
N VAL A 304 -3.82 5.98 4.41
CA VAL A 304 -3.16 4.69 4.21
C VAL A 304 -2.03 4.55 5.22
N PHE A 305 -2.10 3.54 6.08
CA PHE A 305 -1.18 3.41 7.20
C PHE A 305 -0.30 2.16 7.07
N VAL A 306 0.99 2.31 7.35
CA VAL A 306 1.94 1.22 7.57
C VAL A 306 2.28 1.20 9.05
N ILE A 307 2.07 0.08 9.70
CA ILE A 307 2.12 -0.06 11.15
C ILE A 307 3.06 -1.21 11.51
N GLY A 308 3.86 -1.06 12.57
CA GLY A 308 4.76 -2.10 13.04
C GLY A 308 4.01 -3.36 13.49
N TRP A 309 4.56 -4.54 13.23
CA TRP A 309 4.02 -5.80 13.73
C TRP A 309 4.18 -5.93 15.25
N GLY A 310 3.18 -6.47 15.92
CA GLY A 310 3.16 -6.75 17.35
C GLY A 310 2.10 -5.97 18.12
N GLU A 311 2.06 -6.16 19.43
CA GLU A 311 0.98 -5.67 20.30
C GLU A 311 0.66 -4.16 20.13
N GLN A 312 1.69 -3.32 20.08
CA GLN A 312 1.51 -1.88 19.88
C GLN A 312 0.94 -1.55 18.50
N GLY A 313 1.36 -2.30 17.49
CA GLY A 313 0.79 -2.17 16.14
C GLY A 313 -0.66 -2.64 16.07
N PHE A 314 -0.99 -3.73 16.72
CA PHE A 314 -2.36 -4.24 16.79
C PHE A 314 -3.28 -3.24 17.48
N LYS A 315 -2.80 -2.61 18.57
CA LYS A 315 -3.50 -1.50 19.23
C LYS A 315 -3.72 -0.31 18.29
N ALA A 316 -2.70 0.05 17.49
CA ALA A 316 -2.84 1.12 16.50
C ALA A 316 -3.90 0.80 15.44
N VAL A 317 -3.94 -0.43 14.93
CA VAL A 317 -4.99 -0.87 14.01
C VAL A 317 -6.37 -0.77 14.65
N ASP A 318 -6.53 -1.22 15.90
CA ASP A 318 -7.82 -1.17 16.60
C ASP A 318 -8.30 0.27 16.82
N LEU A 319 -7.40 1.19 17.21
CA LEU A 319 -7.71 2.62 17.33
C LEU A 319 -8.14 3.23 15.99
N GLY A 320 -7.37 2.97 14.92
CA GLY A 320 -7.68 3.49 13.60
C GLY A 320 -9.01 2.96 13.05
N ARG A 321 -9.29 1.66 13.21
CA ARG A 321 -10.57 1.06 12.79
C ARG A 321 -11.73 1.65 13.58
N THR A 322 -11.62 1.78 14.89
CA THR A 322 -12.65 2.40 15.75
C THR A 322 -12.90 3.85 15.32
N ALA A 323 -11.85 4.65 15.13
CA ALA A 323 -11.98 6.05 14.72
C ALA A 323 -12.60 6.22 13.33
N SER A 324 -12.53 5.21 12.46
CA SER A 324 -13.13 5.20 11.12
C SER A 324 -14.47 4.46 11.02
N GLY A 325 -15.00 3.93 12.13
CA GLY A 325 -16.24 3.16 12.13
C GLY A 325 -16.12 1.79 11.42
N ARG A 326 -14.94 1.15 11.48
CA ARG A 326 -14.63 -0.13 10.81
C ARG A 326 -14.35 -1.24 11.81
#